data_ead75542d1f4d9bb26bf6d632f91dbdf
#
_entry.id   ead75542d1f4d9bb26bf6d632f91dbdf
#
_cell.length_a   1.000
_cell.length_b   1.000
_cell.length_c   1.000
_cell.angle_alpha   90.00
_cell.angle_beta   90.00
_cell.angle_gamma   90.00
#
_symmetry.space_group_name_H-M   'P 1'
#
loop_
_entity.id
_entity.type
_entity.pdbx_description
1 polymer ?
#
loop_
_entity_poly.entity_id
_entity_poly.type
_entity_poly.pdbx_seq_one_letter_code
_entity_poly.pdbx_strand_id
1 'polypeptide(L)'
;MSINERARELAVVQSAAEVIAWDQETYMPSQANDHRAKQLSWLAARAHDMATCDAWRRDLEDAENSDTGSHAKLTANLRELRRQFERATKLPTALVARESSATSLAKHAWAVAREKSDFKAFAPHLEELLEIAREKAALWGYANEPYDALLEGYERGTSTAAVATLFDQLRPEIRSIAAAAVEKSKQQSINLPAGPYPVAAQQKLNQQIAESIGFDFTAGRIDTTAHPFCTTLGPHDVRLTTRYDENDFTSSLFGVLHEAGHGLYEQGLPTDDFGLPSGAAVSLGIHESQSRLWENHVGRSREFWQKWYPVAQEIFPQLNAFSLDDFL
;
A
#
# COMPACT_ATOMS: atom_id res chain seq x y z
N MET A 1 6.34 14.84 28.99
CA MET A 1 5.63 14.76 27.68
C MET A 1 4.66 13.61 27.79
N SER A 2 3.45 13.73 27.30
CA SER A 2 2.51 12.60 27.29
C SER A 2 2.87 11.59 26.18
N ILE A 3 2.41 10.35 26.32
CA ILE A 3 2.61 9.32 25.28
C ILE A 3 2.00 9.75 23.93
N ASN A 4 0.89 10.46 23.95
CA ASN A 4 0.26 10.98 22.72
C ASN A 4 1.13 12.04 22.03
N GLU A 5 1.77 12.93 22.76
CA GLU A 5 2.72 13.90 22.20
C GLU A 5 3.92 13.20 21.57
N ARG A 6 4.48 12.16 22.26
CA ARG A 6 5.59 11.37 21.70
C ARG A 6 5.19 10.62 20.43
N ALA A 7 4.00 10.03 20.42
CA ALA A 7 3.50 9.32 19.25
C ALA A 7 3.35 10.26 18.05
N ARG A 8 2.87 11.49 18.26
CA ARG A 8 2.76 12.52 17.22
C ARG A 8 4.13 13.03 16.73
N GLU A 9 5.10 13.21 17.63
CA GLU A 9 6.48 13.56 17.21
C GLU A 9 7.11 12.44 16.38
N LEU A 10 6.93 11.18 16.79
CA LEU A 10 7.38 10.02 16.00
C LEU A 10 6.74 10.01 14.61
N ALA A 11 5.42 10.25 14.53
CA ALA A 11 4.70 10.30 13.27
C ALA A 11 5.22 11.38 12.32
N VAL A 12 5.66 12.55 12.83
CA VAL A 12 6.29 13.59 12.01
C VAL A 12 7.62 13.10 11.42
N VAL A 13 8.44 12.36 12.18
CA VAL A 13 9.68 11.78 11.64
C VAL A 13 9.39 10.72 10.59
N GLN A 14 8.39 9.87 10.82
CA GLN A 14 7.95 8.84 9.87
C GLN A 14 7.38 9.49 8.60
N SER A 15 6.54 10.51 8.74
CA SER A 15 5.99 11.29 7.63
C SER A 15 7.10 11.90 6.74
N ALA A 16 8.15 12.44 7.34
CA ALA A 16 9.30 12.95 6.60
C ALA A 16 10.03 11.82 5.82
N ALA A 17 10.13 10.62 6.41
CA ALA A 17 10.68 9.45 5.71
C ALA A 17 9.80 9.01 4.53
N GLU A 18 8.47 9.06 4.67
CA GLU A 18 7.53 8.73 3.60
C GLU A 18 7.63 9.71 2.41
N VAL A 19 7.82 11.02 2.66
CA VAL A 19 8.09 12.00 1.58
C VAL A 19 9.34 11.61 0.79
N ILE A 20 10.39 11.23 1.49
CA ILE A 20 11.67 10.83 0.89
C ILE A 20 11.52 9.49 0.14
N ALA A 21 10.76 8.54 0.69
CA ALA A 21 10.48 7.26 0.05
C ALA A 21 9.61 7.44 -1.21
N TRP A 22 8.60 8.31 -1.16
CA TRP A 22 7.77 8.64 -2.31
C TRP A 22 8.58 9.28 -3.44
N ASP A 23 9.46 10.24 -3.12
CA ASP A 23 10.35 10.86 -4.10
C ASP A 23 11.28 9.85 -4.76
N GLN A 24 11.76 8.84 -4.01
CA GLN A 24 12.60 7.75 -4.55
C GLN A 24 11.91 7.00 -5.69
N GLU A 25 10.61 6.78 -5.59
CA GLU A 25 9.84 6.00 -6.55
C GLU A 25 9.24 6.84 -7.68
N THR A 26 9.34 8.17 -7.61
CA THR A 26 8.69 9.09 -8.57
C THR A 26 9.69 9.99 -9.30
N TYR A 27 10.35 10.91 -8.60
CA TYR A 27 11.11 12.00 -9.21
C TYR A 27 12.62 11.97 -8.94
N MET A 28 13.08 11.11 -8.06
CA MET A 28 14.47 11.05 -7.67
C MET A 28 15.39 10.72 -8.88
N PRO A 29 16.48 11.47 -9.11
CA PRO A 29 17.49 11.08 -10.09
C PRO A 29 18.11 9.72 -9.75
N SER A 30 18.27 8.84 -10.74
CA SER A 30 18.73 7.46 -10.55
C SER A 30 20.07 7.32 -9.83
N GLN A 31 20.99 8.27 -10.01
CA GLN A 31 22.29 8.27 -9.34
C GLN A 31 22.23 8.61 -7.83
N ALA A 32 21.08 9.09 -7.33
CA ALA A 32 20.93 9.45 -5.93
C ALA A 32 20.61 8.25 -5.02
N ASN A 33 20.44 7.04 -5.56
CA ASN A 33 19.93 5.87 -4.86
C ASN A 33 20.71 5.51 -3.58
N ASP A 34 22.06 5.46 -3.65
CA ASP A 34 22.89 5.11 -2.51
C ASP A 34 22.79 6.15 -1.36
N HIS A 35 22.65 7.43 -1.72
CA HIS A 35 22.47 8.46 -0.71
C HIS A 35 21.06 8.40 -0.11
N ARG A 36 20.04 8.11 -0.93
CA ARG A 36 18.68 7.93 -0.49
C ARG A 36 18.54 6.76 0.50
N ALA A 37 19.19 5.64 0.23
CA ALA A 37 19.22 4.50 1.14
C ALA A 37 19.81 4.90 2.52
N LYS A 38 20.84 5.74 2.54
CA LYS A 38 21.44 6.27 3.80
C LYS A 38 20.47 7.20 4.53
N GLN A 39 19.75 8.08 3.82
CA GLN A 39 18.75 8.97 4.42
C GLN A 39 17.62 8.18 5.08
N LEU A 40 17.03 7.22 4.35
CA LEU A 40 15.94 6.38 4.84
C LEU A 40 16.40 5.49 6.01
N SER A 41 17.58 4.88 5.92
CA SER A 41 18.15 4.06 7.01
C SER A 41 18.39 4.88 8.28
N TRP A 42 18.88 6.12 8.15
CA TRP A 42 19.09 7.00 9.30
C TRP A 42 17.77 7.41 9.95
N LEU A 43 16.75 7.76 9.14
CA LEU A 43 15.42 8.12 9.65
C LEU A 43 14.74 6.91 10.31
N ALA A 44 14.86 5.72 9.74
CA ALA A 44 14.31 4.50 10.31
C ALA A 44 14.95 4.17 11.67
N ALA A 45 16.29 4.26 11.77
CA ALA A 45 17.00 4.08 13.03
C ALA A 45 16.55 5.12 14.07
N ARG A 46 16.41 6.38 13.67
CA ARG A 46 15.99 7.46 14.57
C ARG A 46 14.55 7.29 15.06
N ALA A 47 13.63 6.94 14.16
CA ALA A 47 12.25 6.63 14.53
C ALA A 47 12.16 5.44 15.49
N HIS A 48 12.96 4.40 15.25
CA HIS A 48 13.04 3.24 16.11
C HIS A 48 13.57 3.60 17.53
N ASP A 49 14.65 4.38 17.62
CA ASP A 49 15.19 4.84 18.90
C ASP A 49 14.17 5.68 19.68
N MET A 50 13.40 6.54 18.99
CA MET A 50 12.32 7.31 19.63
C MET A 50 11.21 6.41 20.15
N ALA A 51 10.80 5.39 19.39
CA ALA A 51 9.73 4.47 19.74
C ALA A 51 10.11 3.46 20.84
N THR A 52 11.41 3.23 21.10
CA THR A 52 11.89 2.18 22.01
C THR A 52 12.63 2.71 23.24
N CYS A 53 12.77 4.04 23.37
CA CYS A 53 13.50 4.66 24.48
C CYS A 53 12.78 4.50 25.82
N ASP A 54 13.56 4.60 26.92
CA ASP A 54 13.03 4.55 28.30
C ASP A 54 11.96 5.62 28.59
N ALA A 55 12.04 6.77 27.93
CA ALA A 55 11.05 7.81 28.11
C ALA A 55 9.71 7.43 27.48
N TRP A 56 9.71 6.75 26.32
CA TRP A 56 8.50 6.18 25.72
C TRP A 56 7.85 5.17 26.66
N ARG A 57 8.65 4.23 27.17
CA ARG A 57 8.16 3.20 28.11
C ARG A 57 7.49 3.81 29.34
N ARG A 58 8.15 4.76 29.99
CA ARG A 58 7.60 5.44 31.20
C ARG A 58 6.29 6.17 30.90
N ASP A 59 6.26 7.00 29.83
CA ASP A 59 5.06 7.79 29.51
C ASP A 59 3.88 6.88 29.11
N LEU A 60 4.15 5.71 28.50
CA LEU A 60 3.14 4.71 28.21
C LEU A 60 2.61 4.02 29.48
N GLU A 61 3.50 3.59 30.38
CA GLU A 61 3.14 2.99 31.67
C GLU A 61 2.33 3.98 32.55
N ASP A 62 2.72 5.23 32.60
CA ASP A 62 1.99 6.27 33.32
C ASP A 62 0.58 6.50 32.76
N ALA A 63 0.44 6.48 31.44
CA ALA A 63 -0.85 6.62 30.77
C ALA A 63 -1.75 5.40 31.01
N GLU A 64 -1.21 4.19 30.94
CA GLU A 64 -1.94 2.95 31.25
C GLU A 64 -2.42 2.89 32.70
N ASN A 65 -1.55 3.28 33.67
CA ASN A 65 -1.91 3.33 35.09
C ASN A 65 -2.97 4.38 35.41
N SER A 66 -3.09 5.42 34.58
CA SER A 66 -4.07 6.50 34.72
C SER A 66 -5.39 6.22 33.99
N ASP A 67 -5.42 5.21 33.10
CA ASP A 67 -6.62 4.86 32.33
C ASP A 67 -7.60 4.07 33.21
N THR A 68 -8.77 4.67 33.43
CA THR A 68 -9.86 4.04 34.19
C THR A 68 -10.77 3.14 33.34
N GLY A 69 -10.47 3.00 32.03
CA GLY A 69 -11.31 2.31 31.06
C GLY A 69 -12.59 3.08 30.68
N SER A 70 -12.76 4.31 31.18
CA SER A 70 -13.97 5.12 30.92
C SER A 70 -13.98 5.71 29.50
N HIS A 71 -12.85 5.75 28.80
CA HIS A 71 -12.67 6.32 27.48
C HIS A 71 -12.19 5.28 26.47
N ALA A 72 -13.13 4.58 25.81
CA ALA A 72 -12.84 3.46 24.90
C ALA A 72 -11.77 3.75 23.84
N LYS A 73 -11.74 4.97 23.26
CA LYS A 73 -10.73 5.39 22.29
C LYS A 73 -9.34 5.47 22.92
N LEU A 74 -9.21 6.05 24.11
CA LEU A 74 -7.94 6.12 24.82
C LEU A 74 -7.41 4.72 25.14
N THR A 75 -8.25 3.88 25.75
CA THR A 75 -7.91 2.49 26.09
C THR A 75 -7.46 1.70 24.83
N ALA A 76 -8.15 1.88 23.69
CA ALA A 76 -7.76 1.25 22.43
C ALA A 76 -6.40 1.75 21.93
N ASN A 77 -6.15 3.06 21.99
CA ASN A 77 -4.87 3.65 21.59
C ASN A 77 -3.72 3.13 22.48
N LEU A 78 -3.91 3.10 23.80
CA LEU A 78 -2.88 2.61 24.72
C LEU A 78 -2.55 1.13 24.47
N ARG A 79 -3.57 0.29 24.27
CA ARG A 79 -3.38 -1.13 23.91
C ARG A 79 -2.54 -1.30 22.65
N GLU A 80 -2.81 -0.52 21.59
CA GLU A 80 -2.07 -0.62 20.33
C GLU A 80 -0.67 -0.02 20.44
N LEU A 81 -0.49 1.08 21.15
CA LEU A 81 0.83 1.64 21.44
C LEU A 81 1.70 0.67 22.25
N ARG A 82 1.11 -0.04 23.22
CA ARG A 82 1.81 -1.11 23.98
C ARG A 82 2.27 -2.22 23.05
N ARG A 83 1.38 -2.73 22.21
CA ARG A 83 1.71 -3.78 21.24
C ARG A 83 2.82 -3.35 20.28
N GLN A 84 2.75 -2.13 19.76
CA GLN A 84 3.77 -1.58 18.86
C GLN A 84 5.11 -1.45 19.58
N PHE A 85 5.12 -0.93 20.82
CA PHE A 85 6.31 -0.81 21.65
C PHE A 85 6.97 -2.17 21.93
N GLU A 86 6.18 -3.18 22.33
CA GLU A 86 6.69 -4.53 22.60
C GLU A 86 7.28 -5.20 21.37
N ARG A 87 6.69 -4.99 20.19
CA ARG A 87 7.26 -5.50 18.94
C ARG A 87 8.52 -4.75 18.52
N ALA A 88 8.51 -3.42 18.63
CA ALA A 88 9.67 -2.60 18.27
C ALA A 88 10.87 -2.90 19.14
N THR A 89 10.70 -3.02 20.46
CA THR A 89 11.80 -3.29 21.41
C THR A 89 12.47 -4.66 21.24
N LYS A 90 11.83 -5.61 20.56
CA LYS A 90 12.45 -6.89 20.20
C LYS A 90 13.46 -6.80 19.07
N LEU A 91 13.41 -5.73 18.28
CA LEU A 91 14.31 -5.55 17.13
C LEU A 91 15.48 -4.64 17.51
N PRO A 92 16.73 -5.03 17.23
CA PRO A 92 17.87 -4.11 17.34
C PRO A 92 17.76 -2.97 16.33
N THR A 93 18.10 -1.73 16.73
CA THR A 93 18.13 -0.56 15.84
C THR A 93 18.97 -0.81 14.57
N ALA A 94 20.08 -1.56 14.71
CA ALA A 94 20.92 -1.93 13.57
C ALA A 94 20.19 -2.77 12.52
N LEU A 95 19.30 -3.68 12.94
CA LEU A 95 18.49 -4.49 12.03
C LEU A 95 17.44 -3.62 11.30
N VAL A 96 16.81 -2.70 12.00
CA VAL A 96 15.84 -1.75 11.40
C VAL A 96 16.54 -0.85 10.36
N ALA A 97 17.72 -0.35 10.67
CA ALA A 97 18.54 0.43 9.74
C ALA A 97 18.97 -0.39 8.50
N ARG A 98 19.38 -1.67 8.71
CA ARG A 98 19.73 -2.62 7.64
C ARG A 98 18.53 -2.90 6.74
N GLU A 99 17.35 -3.16 7.30
CA GLU A 99 16.11 -3.39 6.56
C GLU A 99 15.75 -2.21 5.67
N SER A 100 15.75 -1.00 6.23
CA SER A 100 15.44 0.22 5.49
C SER A 100 16.40 0.45 4.32
N SER A 101 17.70 0.28 4.55
CA SER A 101 18.71 0.39 3.50
C SER A 101 18.55 -0.68 2.42
N ALA A 102 18.40 -1.96 2.82
CA ALA A 102 18.22 -3.07 1.90
C ALA A 102 16.96 -2.92 1.05
N THR A 103 15.83 -2.49 1.66
CA THR A 103 14.59 -2.24 0.93
C THR A 103 14.73 -1.12 -0.10
N SER A 104 15.37 -0.01 0.28
CA SER A 104 15.59 1.13 -0.64
C SER A 104 16.46 0.72 -1.84
N LEU A 105 17.56 -0.01 -1.62
CA LEU A 105 18.42 -0.51 -2.69
C LEU A 105 17.73 -1.56 -3.57
N ALA A 106 16.96 -2.47 -2.94
CA ALA A 106 16.22 -3.52 -3.64
C ALA A 106 15.12 -2.96 -4.56
N LYS A 107 14.43 -1.90 -4.18
CA LYS A 107 13.41 -1.24 -5.02
C LYS A 107 14.01 -0.76 -6.35
N HIS A 108 15.13 -0.07 -6.29
CA HIS A 108 15.83 0.39 -7.49
C HIS A 108 16.33 -0.78 -8.35
N ALA A 109 17.00 -1.76 -7.73
CA ALA A 109 17.48 -2.95 -8.43
C ALA A 109 16.34 -3.74 -9.09
N TRP A 110 15.20 -3.86 -8.42
CA TRP A 110 14.00 -4.51 -8.95
C TRP A 110 13.44 -3.80 -10.18
N ALA A 111 13.33 -2.47 -10.14
CA ALA A 111 12.82 -1.71 -11.28
C ALA A 111 13.68 -1.92 -12.54
N VAL A 112 15.01 -1.85 -12.40
CA VAL A 112 15.96 -2.08 -13.51
C VAL A 112 15.91 -3.54 -13.98
N ALA A 113 15.90 -4.50 -13.05
CA ALA A 113 15.86 -5.93 -13.38
C ALA A 113 14.55 -6.32 -14.09
N ARG A 114 13.42 -5.75 -13.65
CA ARG A 114 12.11 -5.96 -14.27
C ARG A 114 12.08 -5.46 -15.72
N GLU A 115 12.56 -4.24 -15.97
CA GLU A 115 12.64 -3.66 -17.30
C GLU A 115 13.43 -4.56 -18.26
N LYS A 116 14.52 -5.15 -17.78
CA LYS A 116 15.41 -6.04 -18.54
C LYS A 116 15.01 -7.51 -18.50
N SER A 117 13.99 -7.89 -17.74
CA SER A 117 13.63 -9.29 -17.47
C SER A 117 14.81 -10.10 -16.89
N ASP A 118 15.64 -9.47 -16.06
CA ASP A 118 16.87 -10.03 -15.47
C ASP A 118 16.69 -10.32 -13.97
N PHE A 119 16.05 -11.45 -13.65
CA PHE A 119 15.89 -11.88 -12.26
C PHE A 119 17.23 -12.10 -11.54
N LYS A 120 18.30 -12.53 -12.26
CA LYS A 120 19.58 -12.81 -11.63
C LYS A 120 20.22 -11.55 -11.01
N ALA A 121 20.00 -10.39 -11.62
CA ALA A 121 20.46 -9.12 -11.07
C ALA A 121 19.70 -8.73 -9.78
N PHE A 122 18.45 -9.14 -9.64
CA PHE A 122 17.65 -8.86 -8.44
C PHE A 122 17.82 -9.90 -7.32
N ALA A 123 18.12 -11.15 -7.65
CA ALA A 123 18.17 -12.26 -6.68
C ALA A 123 18.99 -11.97 -5.41
N PRO A 124 20.19 -11.36 -5.45
CA PRO A 124 20.94 -11.06 -4.21
C PRO A 124 20.21 -10.10 -3.27
N HIS A 125 19.48 -9.14 -3.81
CA HIS A 125 18.66 -8.22 -3.00
C HIS A 125 17.48 -8.93 -2.35
N LEU A 126 16.85 -9.86 -3.07
CA LEU A 126 15.78 -10.69 -2.52
C LEU A 126 16.29 -11.62 -1.40
N GLU A 127 17.48 -12.22 -1.58
CA GLU A 127 18.11 -13.04 -0.55
C GLU A 127 18.35 -12.25 0.74
N GLU A 128 18.92 -11.04 0.64
CA GLU A 128 19.12 -10.14 1.78
C GLU A 128 17.80 -9.81 2.49
N LEU A 129 16.73 -9.49 1.76
CA LEU A 129 15.41 -9.21 2.33
C LEU A 129 14.81 -10.44 3.03
N LEU A 130 15.01 -11.64 2.48
CA LEU A 130 14.55 -12.89 3.09
C LEU A 130 15.33 -13.23 4.37
N GLU A 131 16.63 -12.95 4.42
CA GLU A 131 17.44 -13.10 5.65
C GLU A 131 16.94 -12.16 6.74
N ILE A 132 16.72 -10.89 6.42
CA ILE A 132 16.16 -9.90 7.35
C ILE A 132 14.77 -10.34 7.85
N ALA A 133 13.89 -10.81 6.98
CA ALA A 133 12.57 -11.29 7.36
C ALA A 133 12.64 -12.49 8.32
N ARG A 134 13.54 -13.44 8.09
CA ARG A 134 13.78 -14.59 8.98
C ARG A 134 14.33 -14.16 10.33
N GLU A 135 15.28 -13.23 10.35
CA GLU A 135 15.85 -12.67 11.58
C GLU A 135 14.77 -11.95 12.40
N LYS A 136 13.94 -11.12 11.78
CA LYS A 136 12.80 -10.47 12.44
C LYS A 136 11.80 -11.47 13.01
N ALA A 137 11.43 -12.49 12.24
CA ALA A 137 10.52 -13.53 12.70
C ALA A 137 11.06 -14.25 13.95
N ALA A 138 12.36 -14.59 13.96
CA ALA A 138 13.02 -15.22 15.10
C ALA A 138 13.03 -14.32 16.34
N LEU A 139 13.30 -13.01 16.19
CA LEU A 139 13.31 -12.03 17.28
C LEU A 139 11.92 -11.77 17.86
N TRP A 140 10.90 -11.67 17.02
CA TRP A 140 9.51 -11.52 17.46
C TRP A 140 9.00 -12.78 18.15
N GLY A 141 9.46 -13.95 17.72
CA GLY A 141 8.99 -15.25 18.17
C GLY A 141 7.68 -15.67 17.48
N TYR A 142 7.50 -16.96 17.38
CA TYR A 142 6.31 -17.59 16.80
C TYR A 142 6.04 -18.94 17.46
N ALA A 143 4.78 -19.39 17.42
CA ALA A 143 4.40 -20.67 18.04
C ALA A 143 4.66 -21.87 17.11
N ASN A 144 4.27 -21.78 15.86
CA ASN A 144 4.33 -22.89 14.90
C ASN A 144 5.16 -22.55 13.67
N GLU A 145 4.85 -21.44 12.99
CA GLU A 145 5.43 -21.06 11.71
C GLU A 145 6.11 -19.69 11.79
N PRO A 146 7.35 -19.54 11.29
CA PRO A 146 8.02 -18.23 11.25
C PRO A 146 7.19 -17.15 10.54
N TYR A 147 6.41 -17.55 9.54
CA TYR A 147 5.55 -16.65 8.77
C TYR A 147 4.44 -16.02 9.62
N ASP A 148 3.96 -16.69 10.67
CA ASP A 148 2.96 -16.14 11.60
C ASP A 148 3.45 -14.82 12.25
N ALA A 149 4.73 -14.74 12.61
CA ALA A 149 5.31 -13.52 13.16
C ALA A 149 5.33 -12.36 12.18
N LEU A 150 5.39 -12.64 10.86
CA LEU A 150 5.33 -11.66 9.79
C LEU A 150 3.89 -11.25 9.49
N LEU A 151 2.95 -12.22 9.44
CA LEU A 151 1.53 -11.98 9.21
C LEU A 151 0.91 -11.02 10.24
N GLU A 152 1.37 -11.05 11.48
CA GLU A 152 0.92 -10.14 12.55
C GLU A 152 1.07 -8.64 12.18
N GLY A 153 2.00 -8.30 11.29
CA GLY A 153 2.19 -6.94 10.78
C GLY A 153 1.17 -6.53 9.70
N TYR A 154 0.53 -7.50 9.06
CA TYR A 154 -0.42 -7.31 7.97
C TYR A 154 -1.88 -7.48 8.44
N GLU A 155 -2.15 -8.59 9.13
CA GLU A 155 -3.49 -8.89 9.64
C GLU A 155 -3.34 -9.51 11.04
N ARG A 156 -3.61 -8.70 12.03
CA ARG A 156 -3.42 -9.04 13.44
C ARG A 156 -4.22 -10.27 13.86
N GLY A 157 -3.57 -11.20 14.55
CA GLY A 157 -4.19 -12.43 15.06
C GLY A 157 -4.45 -13.49 14.00
N THR A 158 -4.02 -13.27 12.74
CA THR A 158 -4.08 -14.27 11.69
C THR A 158 -2.89 -15.22 11.76
N SER A 159 -3.08 -16.47 11.37
CA SER A 159 -2.03 -17.50 11.31
C SER A 159 -1.94 -18.13 9.93
N THR A 160 -0.77 -18.65 9.61
CA THR A 160 -0.52 -19.44 8.38
C THR A 160 -1.54 -20.58 8.24
N ALA A 161 -1.85 -21.28 9.34
CA ALA A 161 -2.83 -22.37 9.33
C ALA A 161 -4.25 -21.90 8.99
N ALA A 162 -4.68 -20.74 9.52
CA ALA A 162 -6.00 -20.17 9.22
C ALA A 162 -6.10 -19.77 7.75
N VAL A 163 -5.07 -19.09 7.22
CA VAL A 163 -5.01 -18.69 5.81
C VAL A 163 -4.96 -19.90 4.89
N ALA A 164 -4.17 -20.93 5.21
CA ALA A 164 -4.09 -22.16 4.43
C ALA A 164 -5.45 -22.86 4.36
N THR A 165 -6.16 -22.97 5.49
CA THR A 165 -7.50 -23.57 5.54
C THR A 165 -8.48 -22.83 4.64
N LEU A 166 -8.48 -21.48 4.70
CA LEU A 166 -9.33 -20.64 3.85
C LEU A 166 -9.01 -20.85 2.36
N PHE A 167 -7.74 -20.86 2.00
CA PHE A 167 -7.32 -21.02 0.61
C PHE A 167 -7.61 -22.43 0.07
N ASP A 168 -7.50 -23.46 0.90
CA ASP A 168 -7.84 -24.82 0.49
C ASP A 168 -9.34 -24.99 0.21
N GLN A 169 -10.20 -24.25 0.93
CA GLN A 169 -11.63 -24.21 0.66
C GLN A 169 -11.96 -23.44 -0.63
N LEU A 170 -11.31 -22.28 -0.86
CA LEU A 170 -11.60 -21.42 -2.01
C LEU A 170 -11.01 -21.94 -3.32
N ARG A 171 -9.84 -22.60 -3.28
CA ARG A 171 -9.07 -22.99 -4.45
C ARG A 171 -9.85 -23.84 -5.47
N PRO A 172 -10.62 -24.88 -5.09
CA PRO A 172 -11.38 -25.69 -6.06
C PRO A 172 -12.41 -24.86 -6.84
N GLU A 173 -13.14 -23.99 -6.14
CA GLU A 173 -14.19 -23.16 -6.75
C GLU A 173 -13.58 -22.12 -7.69
N ILE A 174 -12.56 -21.40 -7.24
CA ILE A 174 -11.85 -20.41 -8.07
C ILE A 174 -11.25 -21.06 -9.32
N ARG A 175 -10.64 -22.25 -9.19
CA ARG A 175 -10.10 -22.98 -10.36
C ARG A 175 -11.20 -23.37 -11.36
N SER A 176 -12.36 -23.80 -10.87
CA SER A 176 -13.49 -24.14 -11.72
C SER A 176 -14.00 -22.92 -12.49
N ILE A 177 -14.19 -21.79 -11.81
CA ILE A 177 -14.65 -20.53 -12.41
C ILE A 177 -13.61 -20.02 -13.43
N ALA A 178 -12.33 -20.01 -13.06
CA ALA A 178 -11.26 -19.58 -13.94
C ALA A 178 -11.15 -20.44 -15.21
N ALA A 179 -11.27 -21.77 -15.08
CA ALA A 179 -11.27 -22.66 -16.23
C ALA A 179 -12.45 -22.40 -17.18
N ALA A 180 -13.66 -22.22 -16.63
CA ALA A 180 -14.83 -21.90 -17.43
C ALA A 180 -14.70 -20.51 -18.12
N ALA A 181 -14.17 -19.51 -17.42
CA ALA A 181 -13.93 -18.19 -17.97
C ALA A 181 -12.91 -18.21 -19.12
N VAL A 182 -11.79 -18.95 -18.97
CA VAL A 182 -10.78 -19.11 -20.01
C VAL A 182 -11.35 -19.80 -21.24
N GLU A 183 -12.14 -20.87 -21.07
CA GLU A 183 -12.78 -21.55 -22.23
C GLU A 183 -13.78 -20.65 -22.95
N LYS A 184 -14.56 -19.86 -22.20
CA LYS A 184 -15.47 -18.87 -22.80
C LYS A 184 -14.72 -17.78 -23.55
N SER A 185 -13.64 -17.25 -22.96
CA SER A 185 -12.81 -16.22 -23.59
C SER A 185 -12.18 -16.67 -24.91
N LYS A 186 -11.77 -17.96 -25.05
CA LYS A 186 -11.25 -18.50 -26.30
C LYS A 186 -12.27 -18.52 -27.43
N GLN A 187 -13.55 -18.49 -27.10
CA GLN A 187 -14.66 -18.52 -28.09
C GLN A 187 -15.08 -17.11 -28.50
N GLN A 188 -14.59 -16.07 -27.82
CA GLN A 188 -14.89 -14.67 -28.07
C GLN A 188 -13.67 -14.00 -28.71
N SER A 189 -13.78 -13.60 -29.98
CA SER A 189 -12.73 -12.89 -30.70
C SER A 189 -12.97 -11.37 -30.63
N ILE A 190 -13.18 -10.83 -29.43
CA ILE A 190 -13.32 -9.38 -29.29
C ILE A 190 -11.92 -8.81 -29.03
N ASN A 191 -11.40 -8.11 -30.01
CA ASN A 191 -10.19 -7.32 -29.84
C ASN A 191 -10.62 -5.91 -29.47
N LEU A 192 -10.22 -5.43 -28.31
CA LEU A 192 -10.33 -4.01 -27.98
C LEU A 192 -9.64 -3.19 -29.09
N PRO A 193 -10.15 -1.98 -29.39
CA PRO A 193 -9.52 -1.13 -30.38
C PRO A 193 -8.06 -0.89 -30.04
N ALA A 194 -7.21 -1.06 -31.04
CA ALA A 194 -5.79 -0.75 -30.89
C ALA A 194 -5.61 0.73 -30.54
N GLY A 195 -4.64 1.03 -29.68
CA GLY A 195 -4.24 2.41 -29.37
C GLY A 195 -3.86 3.20 -30.63
N PRO A 196 -3.31 4.39 -30.49
CA PRO A 196 -2.80 4.89 -29.23
C PRO A 196 -3.88 5.51 -28.35
N TYR A 197 -3.73 5.29 -27.03
CA TYR A 197 -4.46 5.98 -25.98
C TYR A 197 -3.51 6.98 -25.31
N PRO A 198 -3.47 8.25 -25.75
CA PRO A 198 -2.46 9.20 -25.30
C PRO A 198 -2.44 9.36 -23.76
N VAL A 199 -1.25 9.38 -23.17
CA VAL A 199 -1.09 9.46 -21.70
C VAL A 199 -1.87 10.64 -21.10
N ALA A 200 -1.82 11.82 -21.72
CA ALA A 200 -2.55 12.99 -21.24
C ALA A 200 -4.08 12.79 -21.22
N ALA A 201 -4.60 12.01 -22.17
CA ALA A 201 -6.02 11.66 -22.23
C ALA A 201 -6.40 10.64 -21.14
N GLN A 202 -5.55 9.65 -20.90
CA GLN A 202 -5.71 8.72 -19.78
C GLN A 202 -5.68 9.46 -18.44
N GLN A 203 -4.74 10.38 -18.24
CA GLN A 203 -4.64 11.20 -17.03
C GLN A 203 -5.94 11.95 -16.76
N LYS A 204 -6.50 12.59 -17.79
CA LYS A 204 -7.76 13.32 -17.69
C LYS A 204 -8.92 12.40 -17.27
N LEU A 205 -9.08 11.25 -17.92
CA LEU A 205 -10.14 10.28 -17.59
C LEU A 205 -9.97 9.76 -16.14
N ASN A 206 -8.77 9.36 -15.79
CA ASN A 206 -8.46 8.80 -14.48
C ASN A 206 -8.70 9.83 -13.35
N GLN A 207 -8.33 11.10 -13.56
CA GLN A 207 -8.61 12.16 -12.61
C GLN A 207 -10.11 12.38 -12.43
N GLN A 208 -10.88 12.49 -13.53
CA GLN A 208 -12.34 12.65 -13.46
C GLN A 208 -13.03 11.50 -12.72
N ILE A 209 -12.57 10.27 -12.94
CA ILE A 209 -13.10 9.09 -12.26
C ILE A 209 -12.76 9.15 -10.76
N ALA A 210 -11.50 9.40 -10.38
CA ALA A 210 -11.07 9.50 -8.99
C ALA A 210 -11.85 10.61 -8.24
N GLU A 211 -12.02 11.79 -8.84
CA GLU A 211 -12.85 12.86 -8.29
C GLU A 211 -14.31 12.43 -8.09
N SER A 212 -14.87 11.71 -9.06
CA SER A 212 -16.28 11.30 -9.01
C SER A 212 -16.60 10.29 -7.94
N ILE A 213 -15.63 9.51 -7.49
CA ILE A 213 -15.77 8.57 -6.37
C ILE A 213 -15.43 9.21 -5.01
N GLY A 214 -15.02 10.48 -5.00
CA GLY A 214 -14.82 11.27 -3.81
C GLY A 214 -13.37 11.53 -3.40
N PHE A 215 -12.38 11.14 -4.23
CA PHE A 215 -10.98 11.47 -3.92
C PHE A 215 -10.75 12.97 -4.03
N ASP A 216 -10.30 13.58 -2.93
CA ASP A 216 -10.05 15.02 -2.83
C ASP A 216 -8.64 15.35 -3.34
N PHE A 217 -8.55 15.99 -4.49
CA PHE A 217 -7.30 16.45 -5.08
C PHE A 217 -6.71 17.71 -4.41
N THR A 218 -7.44 18.34 -3.50
CA THR A 218 -6.84 19.41 -2.65
C THR A 218 -6.03 18.82 -1.49
N ALA A 219 -6.29 17.53 -1.16
CA ALA A 219 -5.60 16.74 -0.15
C ALA A 219 -4.84 15.53 -0.75
N GLY A 220 -4.58 15.54 -2.05
CA GLY A 220 -3.88 14.44 -2.72
C GLY A 220 -3.51 14.74 -4.17
N ARG A 221 -2.83 13.78 -4.81
CA ARG A 221 -2.40 13.86 -6.22
C ARG A 221 -2.17 12.48 -6.82
N ILE A 222 -2.03 12.40 -8.15
CA ILE A 222 -1.63 11.20 -8.87
C ILE A 222 -0.32 11.46 -9.59
N ASP A 223 0.66 10.57 -9.42
CA ASP A 223 1.96 10.62 -10.08
C ASP A 223 2.27 9.32 -10.83
N THR A 224 3.35 9.30 -11.60
CA THR A 224 3.77 8.13 -12.37
C THR A 224 4.90 7.39 -11.68
N THR A 225 4.80 6.05 -11.64
CA THR A 225 5.80 5.17 -11.06
C THR A 225 5.92 3.84 -11.82
N ALA A 226 6.97 3.07 -11.53
CA ALA A 226 7.15 1.72 -12.08
C ALA A 226 6.14 0.70 -11.50
N HIS A 227 5.73 0.85 -10.25
CA HIS A 227 4.74 0.02 -9.56
C HIS A 227 3.75 0.91 -8.82
N PRO A 228 2.46 0.92 -9.20
CA PRO A 228 1.43 1.71 -8.52
C PRO A 228 1.40 1.48 -7.01
N PHE A 229 1.19 2.55 -6.25
CA PHE A 229 0.98 2.52 -4.80
C PHE A 229 0.24 3.77 -4.33
N CYS A 230 -0.40 3.67 -3.16
CA CYS A 230 -0.91 4.79 -2.39
C CYS A 230 -0.03 4.99 -1.14
N THR A 231 0.27 6.23 -0.80
CA THR A 231 0.97 6.58 0.45
C THR A 231 0.39 7.84 1.07
N THR A 232 0.37 7.89 2.41
CA THR A 232 -0.04 9.05 3.19
C THR A 232 1.20 9.69 3.80
N LEU A 233 1.46 10.94 3.43
CA LEU A 233 2.61 11.69 3.92
C LEU A 233 2.31 12.52 5.17
N GLY A 234 1.03 12.58 5.53
CA GLY A 234 0.53 13.30 6.69
C GLY A 234 -0.92 13.72 6.49
N PRO A 235 -1.51 14.44 7.46
CA PRO A 235 -2.86 14.96 7.31
C PRO A 235 -3.01 15.76 6.02
N HIS A 236 -4.04 15.45 5.23
CA HIS A 236 -4.33 16.12 3.96
C HIS A 236 -3.24 16.01 2.87
N ASP A 237 -2.38 14.96 2.94
CA ASP A 237 -1.43 14.70 1.87
C ASP A 237 -1.39 13.18 1.56
N VAL A 238 -2.35 12.73 0.75
CA VAL A 238 -2.49 11.34 0.30
C VAL A 238 -2.13 11.26 -1.18
N ARG A 239 -1.12 10.47 -1.53
CA ARG A 239 -0.58 10.41 -2.87
C ARG A 239 -0.80 9.05 -3.50
N LEU A 240 -1.42 9.09 -4.68
CA LEU A 240 -1.61 7.94 -5.54
C LEU A 240 -0.54 7.92 -6.61
N THR A 241 -0.16 6.73 -7.06
CA THR A 241 0.70 6.59 -8.22
C THR A 241 0.12 5.57 -9.20
N THR A 242 0.42 5.73 -10.48
CA THR A 242 0.03 4.78 -11.51
C THR A 242 1.08 4.70 -12.60
N ARG A 243 0.88 3.82 -13.58
CA ARG A 243 1.66 3.79 -14.82
C ARG A 243 0.73 3.78 -16.00
N TYR A 244 1.17 4.36 -17.10
CA TYR A 244 0.39 4.48 -18.33
C TYR A 244 0.96 3.58 -19.42
N ASP A 245 0.07 2.98 -20.21
CA ASP A 245 0.40 2.26 -21.44
C ASP A 245 -0.47 2.85 -22.57
N GLU A 246 0.16 3.34 -23.63
CA GLU A 246 -0.58 3.90 -24.78
C GLU A 246 -1.32 2.84 -25.59
N ASN A 247 -1.11 1.55 -25.32
CA ASN A 247 -1.84 0.46 -25.96
C ASN A 247 -3.01 -0.05 -25.11
N ASP A 248 -3.09 0.32 -23.82
CA ASP A 248 -4.11 -0.13 -22.89
C ASP A 248 -4.43 0.92 -21.81
N PHE A 249 -5.47 1.72 -22.06
CA PHE A 249 -5.91 2.72 -21.08
C PHE A 249 -6.57 2.11 -19.83
N THR A 250 -7.09 0.89 -19.93
CA THR A 250 -7.76 0.23 -18.81
C THR A 250 -6.80 -0.16 -17.70
N SER A 251 -5.54 -0.45 -18.03
CA SER A 251 -4.49 -0.76 -17.05
C SER A 251 -4.27 0.41 -16.07
N SER A 252 -4.13 1.64 -16.59
CA SER A 252 -3.97 2.82 -15.73
C SER A 252 -5.25 3.16 -14.97
N LEU A 253 -6.42 2.97 -15.58
CA LEU A 253 -7.72 3.26 -14.98
C LEU A 253 -7.99 2.34 -13.78
N PHE A 254 -7.84 1.03 -13.94
CA PHE A 254 -8.02 0.09 -12.83
C PHE A 254 -6.96 0.29 -11.74
N GLY A 255 -5.72 0.61 -12.11
CA GLY A 255 -4.70 1.01 -11.16
C GLY A 255 -5.10 2.24 -10.35
N VAL A 256 -5.60 3.28 -10.99
CA VAL A 256 -6.07 4.49 -10.27
C VAL A 256 -7.29 4.19 -9.40
N LEU A 257 -8.25 3.37 -9.83
CA LEU A 257 -9.38 2.96 -8.99
C LEU A 257 -8.91 2.19 -7.75
N HIS A 258 -7.93 1.31 -7.91
CA HIS A 258 -7.30 0.56 -6.83
C HIS A 258 -6.65 1.51 -5.82
N GLU A 259 -5.73 2.36 -6.28
CA GLU A 259 -5.03 3.29 -5.40
C GLU A 259 -5.95 4.37 -4.81
N ALA A 260 -6.98 4.79 -5.54
CA ALA A 260 -8.00 5.69 -5.01
C ALA A 260 -8.85 5.03 -3.92
N GLY A 261 -9.08 3.72 -3.98
CA GLY A 261 -9.71 2.98 -2.89
C GLY A 261 -8.91 3.06 -1.59
N HIS A 262 -7.60 2.87 -1.66
CA HIS A 262 -6.67 3.12 -0.55
C HIS A 262 -6.71 4.60 -0.13
N GLY A 263 -6.65 5.50 -1.10
CA GLY A 263 -6.63 6.93 -0.85
C GLY A 263 -7.89 7.47 -0.17
N LEU A 264 -9.07 6.99 -0.53
CA LEU A 264 -10.33 7.34 0.11
C LEU A 264 -10.39 6.88 1.57
N TYR A 265 -9.83 5.69 1.86
CA TYR A 265 -9.71 5.19 3.22
C TYR A 265 -8.79 6.12 4.05
N GLU A 266 -7.64 6.48 3.52
CA GLU A 266 -6.68 7.36 4.17
C GLU A 266 -7.22 8.79 4.36
N GLN A 267 -7.88 9.36 3.34
CA GLN A 267 -8.53 10.68 3.46
C GLN A 267 -9.72 10.68 4.43
N GLY A 268 -10.31 9.52 4.71
CA GLY A 268 -11.39 9.34 5.68
C GLY A 268 -10.92 9.17 7.13
N LEU A 269 -9.63 9.00 7.39
CA LEU A 269 -9.10 8.85 8.74
C LEU A 269 -9.18 10.16 9.54
N PRO A 270 -9.40 10.10 10.88
CA PRO A 270 -9.47 11.29 11.72
C PRO A 270 -8.12 12.05 11.76
N THR A 271 -8.06 13.22 11.16
CA THR A 271 -6.82 14.04 11.10
C THR A 271 -6.35 14.49 12.48
N ASP A 272 -7.26 14.75 13.42
CA ASP A 272 -6.95 15.10 14.81
C ASP A 272 -6.24 13.96 15.56
N ASP A 273 -6.37 12.74 15.08
CA ASP A 273 -5.72 11.55 15.64
C ASP A 273 -4.40 11.18 14.92
N PHE A 274 -3.91 12.01 14.01
CA PHE A 274 -2.64 11.74 13.34
C PHE A 274 -1.52 11.41 14.34
N GLY A 275 -0.82 10.31 14.08
CA GLY A 275 0.21 9.75 14.95
C GLY A 275 -0.30 8.88 16.10
N LEU A 276 -1.62 8.74 16.26
CA LEU A 276 -2.23 7.81 17.20
C LEU A 276 -2.82 6.60 16.45
N PRO A 277 -2.94 5.43 17.09
CA PRO A 277 -3.54 4.25 16.45
C PRO A 277 -4.95 4.47 15.91
N SER A 278 -5.76 5.32 16.56
CA SER A 278 -7.12 5.66 16.09
C SER A 278 -7.14 6.54 14.83
N GLY A 279 -6.01 7.11 14.44
CA GLY A 279 -5.82 7.88 13.21
C GLY A 279 -5.05 7.09 12.14
N ALA A 280 -4.90 5.79 12.29
CA ALA A 280 -4.21 4.91 11.37
C ALA A 280 -5.13 3.81 10.82
N ALA A 281 -4.77 3.24 9.69
CA ALA A 281 -5.46 2.08 9.13
C ALA A 281 -5.45 0.89 10.13
N VAL A 282 -6.58 0.20 10.25
CA VAL A 282 -6.74 -0.87 11.25
C VAL A 282 -5.94 -2.13 10.90
N SER A 283 -5.86 -2.48 9.61
CA SER A 283 -5.07 -3.59 9.08
C SER A 283 -4.87 -3.45 7.57
N LEU A 284 -3.89 -4.16 7.03
CA LEU A 284 -3.66 -4.19 5.60
C LEU A 284 -4.80 -4.91 4.86
N GLY A 285 -5.41 -5.94 5.47
CA GLY A 285 -6.55 -6.64 4.89
C GLY A 285 -7.77 -5.73 4.69
N ILE A 286 -8.10 -4.89 5.67
CA ILE A 286 -9.17 -3.89 5.54
C ILE A 286 -8.78 -2.80 4.53
N HIS A 287 -7.54 -2.36 4.53
CA HIS A 287 -7.04 -1.37 3.58
C HIS A 287 -7.15 -1.87 2.13
N GLU A 288 -6.72 -3.11 1.87
CA GLU A 288 -6.83 -3.77 0.56
C GLU A 288 -8.29 -4.05 0.16
N SER A 289 -9.19 -4.27 1.14
CA SER A 289 -10.60 -4.45 0.83
C SER A 289 -11.23 -3.21 0.19
N GLN A 290 -10.73 -2.01 0.52
CA GLN A 290 -11.19 -0.76 -0.08
C GLN A 290 -10.71 -0.59 -1.52
N SER A 291 -9.46 -0.93 -1.80
CA SER A 291 -8.93 -0.94 -3.17
C SER A 291 -9.68 -1.93 -4.05
N ARG A 292 -9.94 -3.15 -3.54
CA ARG A 292 -10.69 -4.19 -4.27
C ARG A 292 -12.17 -3.84 -4.45
N LEU A 293 -12.77 -3.13 -3.51
CA LEU A 293 -14.13 -2.59 -3.68
C LEU A 293 -14.21 -1.72 -4.94
N TRP A 294 -13.31 -0.73 -5.04
CA TRP A 294 -13.36 0.22 -6.15
C TRP A 294 -12.85 -0.37 -7.47
N GLU A 295 -11.77 -1.12 -7.47
CA GLU A 295 -11.24 -1.76 -8.67
C GLU A 295 -12.17 -2.85 -9.20
N ASN A 296 -12.53 -3.83 -8.35
CA ASN A 296 -13.17 -5.06 -8.82
C ASN A 296 -14.70 -5.01 -8.74
N HIS A 297 -15.28 -4.51 -7.64
CA HIS A 297 -16.74 -4.52 -7.49
C HIS A 297 -17.40 -3.34 -8.20
N VAL A 298 -16.81 -2.15 -8.12
CA VAL A 298 -17.33 -0.96 -8.79
C VAL A 298 -16.79 -0.85 -10.22
N GLY A 299 -15.48 -0.76 -10.39
CA GLY A 299 -14.84 -0.46 -11.68
C GLY A 299 -15.07 -1.51 -12.78
N ARG A 300 -15.35 -2.76 -12.41
CA ARG A 300 -15.68 -3.84 -13.36
C ARG A 300 -17.17 -4.09 -13.50
N SER A 301 -18.03 -3.26 -12.88
CA SER A 301 -19.48 -3.39 -13.02
C SER A 301 -19.99 -2.77 -14.31
N ARG A 302 -21.12 -3.31 -14.79
CA ARG A 302 -21.82 -2.76 -15.96
C ARG A 302 -22.31 -1.32 -15.70
N GLU A 303 -22.78 -1.05 -14.48
CA GLU A 303 -23.31 0.24 -14.06
C GLU A 303 -22.22 1.33 -14.09
N PHE A 304 -21.01 1.00 -13.68
CA PHE A 304 -19.87 1.90 -13.78
C PHE A 304 -19.61 2.27 -15.26
N TRP A 305 -19.57 1.27 -16.14
CA TRP A 305 -19.30 1.51 -17.56
C TRP A 305 -20.47 2.11 -18.32
N GLN A 306 -21.71 1.90 -17.91
CA GLN A 306 -22.86 2.64 -18.46
C GLN A 306 -22.68 4.15 -18.28
N LYS A 307 -22.08 4.59 -17.16
CA LYS A 307 -21.77 6.00 -16.89
C LYS A 307 -20.50 6.46 -17.62
N TRP A 308 -19.43 5.66 -17.56
CA TRP A 308 -18.11 6.11 -17.98
C TRP A 308 -17.73 5.76 -19.42
N TYR A 309 -18.38 4.79 -20.04
CA TYR A 309 -18.07 4.41 -21.43
C TYR A 309 -18.33 5.55 -22.41
N PRO A 310 -19.45 6.30 -22.36
CA PRO A 310 -19.65 7.47 -23.21
C PRO A 310 -18.56 8.54 -23.05
N VAL A 311 -18.11 8.78 -21.81
CA VAL A 311 -17.01 9.71 -21.52
C VAL A 311 -15.69 9.20 -22.11
N ALA A 312 -15.43 7.90 -21.97
CA ALA A 312 -14.26 7.27 -22.58
C ALA A 312 -14.30 7.34 -24.11
N GLN A 313 -15.47 7.19 -24.74
CA GLN A 313 -15.65 7.36 -26.20
C GLN A 313 -15.39 8.80 -26.66
N GLU A 314 -15.76 9.81 -25.88
CA GLU A 314 -15.44 11.21 -26.20
C GLU A 314 -13.92 11.47 -26.10
N ILE A 315 -13.23 10.84 -25.15
CA ILE A 315 -11.78 11.00 -24.92
C ILE A 315 -10.98 10.15 -25.91
N PHE A 316 -11.46 8.94 -26.23
CA PHE A 316 -10.84 7.96 -27.12
C PHE A 316 -11.79 7.61 -28.27
N PRO A 317 -11.82 8.38 -29.36
CA PRO A 317 -12.80 8.19 -30.46
C PRO A 317 -12.79 6.80 -31.10
N GLN A 318 -11.68 6.06 -31.04
CA GLN A 318 -11.61 4.68 -31.53
C GLN A 318 -12.56 3.72 -30.82
N LEU A 319 -13.00 4.04 -29.60
CA LEU A 319 -14.00 3.27 -28.86
C LEU A 319 -15.40 3.35 -29.48
N ASN A 320 -15.68 4.34 -30.33
CA ASN A 320 -16.99 4.49 -31.00
C ASN A 320 -17.31 3.34 -31.98
N ALA A 321 -16.30 2.56 -32.36
CA ALA A 321 -16.51 1.38 -33.23
C ALA A 321 -17.08 0.17 -32.43
N PHE A 322 -17.18 0.27 -31.10
CA PHE A 322 -17.60 -0.81 -30.20
C PHE A 322 -18.79 -0.37 -29.35
N SER A 323 -19.73 -1.28 -29.19
CA SER A 323 -20.79 -1.09 -28.19
C SER A 323 -20.25 -1.33 -26.77
N LEU A 324 -21.02 -0.91 -25.75
CA LEU A 324 -20.69 -1.25 -24.36
C LEU A 324 -20.64 -2.77 -24.13
N ASP A 325 -21.51 -3.53 -24.82
CA ASP A 325 -21.53 -4.99 -24.70
C ASP A 325 -20.32 -5.67 -25.34
N ASP A 326 -19.74 -5.06 -26.37
CA ASP A 326 -18.48 -5.54 -26.96
C ASP A 326 -17.28 -5.23 -26.06
N PHE A 327 -17.37 -4.13 -25.30
CA PHE A 327 -16.31 -3.69 -24.39
C PHE A 327 -16.28 -4.50 -23.09
N LEU A 328 -17.45 -4.92 -22.54
CA LEU A 328 -17.60 -5.69 -21.31
C LEU A 328 -17.43 -7.19 -21.53
#